data_b0eee97da10942265547bcd772130ef4
#
_entry.id   b0eee97da10942265547bcd772130ef4
#
_cell.length_a   1.000
_cell.length_b   1.000
_cell.length_c   1.000
_cell.angle_alpha   90.00
_cell.angle_beta   90.00
_cell.angle_gamma   90.00
#
_symmetry.space_group_name_H-M   'P 1'
#
loop_
_entity.id
_entity.type
_entity.pdbx_description
1 polymer ?
#
loop_
_entity_poly.entity_id
_entity_poly.type
_entity_poly.pdbx_seq_one_letter_code
_entity_poly.pdbx_strand_id
1 'polypeptide(L)'
;MAVTTRKILAILVLALWTAAGGPRAAEAAASPWARNDHTELRLIAEPVRQPGGELRLGLEFQIKPGWHIYWRSPGDAGLPPRIDWSGSENLTEPAIAWPLPQRYTIFGLTTFVYGDEVVLPMGARVSDPAAPVRLRAKVSYLVCEKICIPYDTTLALDLPASGAAAGTVGDDAAQRIDSYLARVPGQVTPGDSDAALSVTRAALVSDRNGVWLEVLARSAQVLTTPEIMVEGPPALRFGAPQVERAADGLSALFRLPAVVA
;
A
#
# COMPACT_ATOMS: atom_id res chain seq x y z
N MET A 1 62.40 33.15 65.44
CA MET A 1 62.66 32.32 64.27
C MET A 1 61.45 31.44 64.03
N ALA A 2 60.63 31.79 63.03
CA ALA A 2 59.38 31.11 62.79
C ALA A 2 59.57 30.16 61.58
N VAL A 3 59.24 28.89 61.78
CA VAL A 3 59.27 27.85 60.74
C VAL A 3 57.81 27.63 60.27
N THR A 4 57.57 28.01 59.07
CA THR A 4 56.25 27.93 58.46
C THR A 4 56.08 26.56 57.76
N THR A 5 55.16 25.72 58.29
CA THR A 5 54.86 24.41 57.76
C THR A 5 53.83 24.52 56.65
N ARG A 6 54.21 24.30 55.38
CA ARG A 6 53.30 24.24 54.19
C ARG A 6 52.58 22.87 54.16
N LYS A 7 51.25 22.88 54.35
CA LYS A 7 50.41 21.71 54.12
C LYS A 7 50.15 21.61 52.63
N ILE A 8 50.57 20.52 52.00
CA ILE A 8 50.22 20.19 50.59
C ILE A 8 48.89 19.46 50.62
N LEU A 9 47.91 20.11 50.07
CA LEU A 9 46.57 19.54 49.87
C LEU A 9 46.56 18.74 48.52
N ALA A 10 46.57 17.40 48.62
CA ALA A 10 46.40 16.54 47.45
C ALA A 10 44.93 16.50 47.03
N ILE A 11 44.61 17.10 45.88
CA ILE A 11 43.29 17.03 45.27
C ILE A 11 43.23 15.74 44.44
N LEU A 12 42.45 14.77 44.93
CA LEU A 12 42.10 13.54 44.20
C LEU A 12 41.00 13.92 43.19
N VAL A 13 41.37 14.06 41.91
CA VAL A 13 40.43 14.21 40.81
C VAL A 13 39.88 12.84 40.47
N LEU A 14 38.66 12.55 40.92
CA LEU A 14 37.88 11.36 40.54
C LEU A 14 37.30 11.62 39.14
N ALA A 15 37.95 11.06 38.10
CA ALA A 15 37.42 11.10 36.74
C ALA A 15 36.23 10.15 36.67
N LEU A 16 34.98 10.68 36.74
CA LEU A 16 33.78 9.96 36.34
C LEU A 16 33.82 9.76 34.83
N TRP A 17 34.16 8.56 34.41
CA TRP A 17 33.86 8.12 33.05
C TRP A 17 32.35 7.96 32.95
N THR A 18 31.66 9.00 32.48
CA THR A 18 30.30 8.87 31.95
C THR A 18 30.41 8.06 30.66
N ALA A 19 30.02 6.79 30.70
CA ALA A 19 29.79 6.00 29.53
C ALA A 19 28.66 6.73 28.72
N ALA A 20 29.06 7.58 27.77
CA ALA A 20 28.17 8.13 26.79
C ALA A 20 27.64 6.94 25.97
N GLY A 21 26.49 6.40 26.38
CA GLY A 21 25.67 5.59 25.51
C GLY A 21 25.36 6.46 24.31
N GLY A 22 26.06 6.20 23.20
CA GLY A 22 25.72 6.86 21.94
C GLY A 22 24.21 6.71 21.65
N PRO A 23 23.60 7.65 20.95
CA PRO A 23 22.20 7.51 20.59
C PRO A 23 22.05 6.16 19.86
N ARG A 24 21.31 5.22 20.48
CA ARG A 24 20.80 4.07 19.75
C ARG A 24 20.02 4.66 18.61
N ALA A 25 20.46 4.41 17.36
CA ALA A 25 19.69 4.72 16.20
C ALA A 25 18.30 4.10 16.44
N ALA A 26 17.27 4.93 16.53
CA ALA A 26 15.90 4.45 16.53
C ALA A 26 15.77 3.64 15.26
N GLU A 27 15.52 2.33 15.39
CA GLU A 27 15.34 1.46 14.24
C GLU A 27 14.18 1.99 13.43
N ALA A 28 14.46 2.38 12.19
CA ALA A 28 13.54 3.09 11.36
C ALA A 28 12.38 2.17 10.96
N ALA A 29 11.15 2.60 11.20
CA ALA A 29 9.96 1.95 10.68
C ALA A 29 9.82 2.11 9.14
N ALA A 30 10.85 2.60 8.46
CA ALA A 30 10.92 2.79 7.03
C ALA A 30 12.32 2.52 6.48
N SER A 31 12.38 1.92 5.30
CA SER A 31 13.64 1.82 4.53
C SER A 31 14.06 3.19 4.01
N PRO A 32 15.33 3.36 3.60
CA PRO A 32 15.71 4.48 2.76
C PRO A 32 14.87 4.53 1.48
N TRP A 33 14.67 5.76 0.95
CA TRP A 33 14.06 5.93 -0.35
C TRP A 33 14.98 5.44 -1.46
N ALA A 34 14.47 4.54 -2.28
CA ALA A 34 15.08 4.22 -3.58
C ALA A 34 14.48 5.15 -4.63
N ARG A 35 15.35 5.81 -5.42
CA ARG A 35 14.96 6.87 -6.34
C ARG A 35 15.38 6.54 -7.77
N ASN A 36 14.50 6.91 -8.70
CA ASN A 36 14.82 6.97 -10.12
C ASN A 36 14.22 8.28 -10.73
N ASP A 37 14.27 8.43 -12.04
CA ASP A 37 13.84 9.67 -12.71
C ASP A 37 12.34 9.95 -12.58
N HIS A 38 11.52 8.95 -12.21
CA HIS A 38 10.07 9.05 -12.27
C HIS A 38 9.37 8.66 -10.96
N THR A 39 10.06 7.95 -10.08
CA THR A 39 9.49 7.51 -8.80
C THR A 39 10.53 7.49 -7.68
N GLU A 40 10.05 7.70 -6.46
CA GLU A 40 10.73 7.32 -5.24
C GLU A 40 9.87 6.26 -4.54
N LEU A 41 10.48 5.20 -4.01
CA LEU A 41 9.75 4.19 -3.28
C LEU A 41 10.51 3.69 -2.06
N ARG A 42 9.77 3.28 -1.03
CA ARG A 42 10.33 2.70 0.20
C ARG A 42 9.36 1.71 0.83
N LEU A 43 9.91 0.84 1.68
CA LEU A 43 9.12 0.07 2.63
C LEU A 43 8.87 0.89 3.89
N ILE A 44 7.65 0.82 4.40
CA ILE A 44 7.27 1.28 5.72
C ILE A 44 6.65 0.11 6.49
N ALA A 45 6.80 0.07 7.80
CA ALA A 45 6.32 -1.02 8.63
C ALA A 45 5.83 -0.51 9.99
N GLU A 46 4.79 -1.14 10.51
CA GLU A 46 4.47 -1.04 11.93
C GLU A 46 5.38 -1.99 12.72
N PRO A 47 5.81 -1.59 13.91
CA PRO A 47 6.46 -2.51 14.81
C PRO A 47 5.57 -3.71 15.13
N VAL A 48 6.14 -4.91 15.17
CA VAL A 48 5.40 -6.12 15.55
C VAL A 48 4.92 -5.98 17.00
N ARG A 49 3.63 -5.70 17.21
CA ARG A 49 3.05 -5.43 18.54
C ARG A 49 2.22 -6.57 19.10
N GLN A 50 1.89 -7.59 18.29
CA GLN A 50 0.86 -8.58 18.65
C GLN A 50 1.43 -9.95 19.00
N PRO A 51 0.83 -10.63 20.03
CA PRO A 51 1.10 -12.05 20.30
C PRO A 51 0.46 -12.91 19.22
N GLY A 52 0.57 -12.74 18.02
CA GLY A 52 0.02 -13.49 16.90
C GLY A 52 0.90 -13.37 15.68
N GLY A 53 1.99 -12.56 15.81
CA GLY A 53 2.96 -12.38 14.75
C GLY A 53 2.40 -11.63 13.53
N GLU A 54 1.33 -10.87 13.66
CA GLU A 54 0.83 -10.02 12.57
C GLU A 54 1.78 -8.85 12.36
N LEU A 55 2.16 -8.63 11.11
CA LEU A 55 3.01 -7.54 10.66
C LEU A 55 2.27 -6.75 9.58
N ARG A 56 2.15 -5.44 9.79
CA ARG A 56 1.57 -4.52 8.83
C ARG A 56 2.70 -3.75 8.14
N LEU A 57 2.68 -3.80 6.82
CA LEU A 57 3.68 -3.19 5.94
C LEU A 57 2.99 -2.24 4.95
N GLY A 58 3.77 -1.35 4.34
CA GLY A 58 3.37 -0.56 3.20
C GLY A 58 4.52 -0.44 2.19
N LEU A 59 4.20 -0.54 0.92
CA LEU A 59 5.09 -0.09 -0.15
C LEU A 59 4.63 1.31 -0.57
N GLU A 60 5.41 2.30 -0.19
CA GLU A 60 5.11 3.71 -0.42
C GLU A 60 5.80 4.19 -1.69
N PHE A 61 5.01 4.79 -2.58
CA PHE A 61 5.47 5.44 -3.81
C PHE A 61 5.20 6.94 -3.75
N GLN A 62 6.19 7.72 -4.18
CA GLN A 62 6.06 9.09 -4.65
C GLN A 62 6.28 9.06 -6.16
N ILE A 63 5.34 9.57 -6.93
CA ILE A 63 5.32 9.46 -8.39
C ILE A 63 5.39 10.85 -8.99
N LYS A 64 6.26 11.04 -9.96
CA LYS A 64 6.41 12.33 -10.64
C LYS A 64 5.09 12.77 -11.29
N PRO A 65 4.70 14.04 -11.18
CA PRO A 65 3.47 14.53 -11.78
C PRO A 65 3.32 14.15 -13.25
N GLY A 66 2.14 13.66 -13.63
CA GLY A 66 1.83 13.16 -14.97
C GLY A 66 2.19 11.68 -15.20
N TRP A 67 3.02 11.09 -14.33
CA TRP A 67 3.36 9.67 -14.37
C TRP A 67 2.44 8.87 -13.44
N HIS A 68 2.31 7.56 -13.69
CA HIS A 68 1.48 6.66 -12.90
C HIS A 68 2.04 5.23 -12.88
N ILE A 69 1.67 4.48 -11.84
CA ILE A 69 1.84 3.04 -11.73
C ILE A 69 0.47 2.36 -11.74
N TYR A 70 0.42 1.04 -11.83
CA TYR A 70 -0.80 0.30 -12.12
C TYR A 70 -1.39 -0.40 -10.91
N TRP A 71 -2.72 -0.50 -10.90
CA TRP A 71 -3.48 -1.33 -9.99
C TRP A 71 -3.34 -2.82 -10.35
N ARG A 72 -3.75 -3.72 -9.44
CA ARG A 72 -3.67 -5.19 -9.64
C ARG A 72 -4.30 -5.69 -10.93
N SER A 73 -5.36 -5.02 -11.39
CA SER A 73 -6.01 -5.26 -12.67
C SER A 73 -5.90 -3.98 -13.51
N PRO A 74 -4.84 -3.86 -14.33
CA PRO A 74 -4.46 -2.59 -14.94
C PRO A 74 -5.42 -2.15 -16.06
N GLY A 75 -6.35 -2.99 -16.53
CA GLY A 75 -7.25 -2.71 -17.64
C GLY A 75 -6.61 -3.05 -18.99
N ASP A 76 -6.73 -2.13 -19.97
CA ASP A 76 -6.32 -2.39 -21.35
C ASP A 76 -4.79 -2.42 -21.55
N ALA A 77 -4.04 -1.82 -20.65
CA ALA A 77 -2.57 -1.76 -20.74
C ALA A 77 -1.92 -1.66 -19.36
N GLY A 78 -0.64 -2.00 -19.26
CA GLY A 78 0.17 -1.87 -18.06
C GLY A 78 0.38 -3.18 -17.31
N LEU A 79 1.22 -3.11 -16.27
CA LEU A 79 1.52 -4.23 -15.37
C LEU A 79 1.55 -3.73 -13.92
N PRO A 80 0.91 -4.45 -12.98
CA PRO A 80 0.93 -4.11 -11.57
C PRO A 80 2.33 -4.30 -10.96
N PRO A 81 2.67 -3.58 -9.90
CA PRO A 81 3.85 -3.88 -9.10
C PRO A 81 3.84 -5.33 -8.59
N ARG A 82 5.00 -5.97 -8.67
CA ARG A 82 5.26 -7.31 -8.13
C ARG A 82 6.40 -7.24 -7.15
N ILE A 83 6.30 -7.99 -6.07
CA ILE A 83 7.30 -8.01 -5.01
C ILE A 83 7.78 -9.45 -4.83
N ASP A 84 9.08 -9.66 -4.98
CA ASP A 84 9.74 -10.90 -4.62
C ASP A 84 10.36 -10.74 -3.22
N TRP A 85 9.91 -11.56 -2.28
CA TRP A 85 10.32 -11.56 -0.89
C TRP A 85 11.31 -12.67 -0.54
N SER A 86 11.80 -13.40 -1.53
CA SER A 86 12.64 -14.61 -1.35
C SER A 86 13.91 -14.39 -0.51
N GLY A 87 14.40 -13.14 -0.43
CA GLY A 87 15.53 -12.75 0.39
C GLY A 87 15.18 -12.37 1.83
N SER A 88 13.92 -12.42 2.23
CA SER A 88 13.47 -12.04 3.58
C SER A 88 13.61 -13.17 4.58
N GLU A 89 13.82 -12.82 5.84
CA GLU A 89 13.89 -13.77 6.96
C GLU A 89 12.76 -13.48 7.94
N ASN A 90 12.17 -14.53 8.51
CA ASN A 90 11.11 -14.47 9.51
C ASN A 90 9.83 -13.78 9.00
N LEU A 91 9.55 -13.85 7.69
CA LEU A 91 8.39 -13.28 7.02
C LEU A 91 7.60 -14.39 6.31
N THR A 92 6.27 -14.43 6.50
CA THR A 92 5.37 -15.36 5.82
C THR A 92 4.14 -14.65 5.29
N GLU A 93 3.59 -15.17 4.20
CA GLU A 93 2.30 -14.78 3.61
C GLU A 93 2.11 -13.26 3.36
N PRO A 94 3.10 -12.53 2.83
CA PRO A 94 2.90 -11.11 2.52
C PRO A 94 1.89 -10.96 1.37
N ALA A 95 0.81 -10.19 1.62
CA ALA A 95 -0.24 -9.94 0.66
C ALA A 95 -0.59 -8.46 0.58
N ILE A 96 -0.67 -7.91 -0.64
CA ILE A 96 -1.05 -6.51 -0.86
C ILE A 96 -2.58 -6.37 -0.74
N ALA A 97 -3.02 -5.43 0.10
CA ALA A 97 -4.37 -4.92 0.10
C ALA A 97 -4.41 -3.69 -0.84
N TRP A 98 -5.12 -3.84 -1.96
CA TRP A 98 -5.08 -2.85 -3.03
C TRP A 98 -6.08 -1.71 -2.78
N PRO A 99 -5.63 -0.46 -2.55
CA PRO A 99 -6.52 0.70 -2.48
C PRO A 99 -7.29 0.89 -3.79
N LEU A 100 -8.42 1.59 -3.73
CA LEU A 100 -9.19 1.90 -4.92
C LEU A 100 -8.34 2.76 -5.88
N PRO A 101 -8.16 2.36 -7.16
CA PRO A 101 -7.37 3.11 -8.13
C PRO A 101 -8.18 4.25 -8.76
N GLN A 102 -7.52 5.05 -9.58
CA GLN A 102 -8.15 6.01 -10.48
C GLN A 102 -8.31 5.39 -11.86
N ARG A 103 -9.43 5.68 -12.54
CA ARG A 103 -9.60 5.39 -13.96
C ARG A 103 -8.84 6.42 -14.78
N TYR A 104 -7.99 5.94 -15.67
CA TYR A 104 -7.21 6.76 -16.59
C TYR A 104 -7.45 6.30 -18.01
N THR A 105 -7.83 7.22 -18.91
CA THR A 105 -8.09 6.91 -20.33
C THR A 105 -7.16 7.74 -21.20
N ILE A 106 -6.39 7.06 -22.03
CA ILE A 106 -5.50 7.67 -23.00
C ILE A 106 -5.52 6.87 -24.31
N PHE A 107 -5.57 7.55 -25.45
CA PHE A 107 -5.62 6.92 -26.77
C PHE A 107 -6.74 5.87 -26.94
N GLY A 108 -7.87 6.03 -26.24
CA GLY A 108 -8.96 5.07 -26.25
C GLY A 108 -8.78 3.84 -25.35
N LEU A 109 -7.63 3.69 -24.71
CA LEU A 109 -7.37 2.64 -23.72
C LEU A 109 -7.78 3.10 -22.33
N THR A 110 -8.50 2.26 -21.60
CA THR A 110 -8.85 2.50 -20.20
C THR A 110 -7.97 1.68 -19.29
N THR A 111 -7.28 2.36 -18.38
CA THR A 111 -6.39 1.73 -17.38
C THR A 111 -6.77 2.16 -15.97
N PHE A 112 -6.34 1.38 -14.98
CA PHE A 112 -6.55 1.66 -13.57
C PHE A 112 -5.18 1.87 -12.90
N VAL A 113 -5.01 3.07 -12.34
CA VAL A 113 -3.68 3.57 -12.00
C VAL A 113 -3.65 4.29 -10.64
N TYR A 114 -2.44 4.51 -10.15
CA TYR A 114 -2.12 5.42 -9.05
C TYR A 114 -1.15 6.48 -9.56
N GLY A 115 -1.50 7.75 -9.35
CA GLY A 115 -0.64 8.91 -9.61
C GLY A 115 -0.21 9.59 -8.33
N ASP A 116 0.68 10.57 -8.43
CA ASP A 116 1.22 11.41 -7.38
C ASP A 116 1.82 10.61 -6.20
N GLU A 117 0.98 10.04 -5.36
CA GLU A 117 1.38 9.28 -4.17
C GLU A 117 0.45 8.09 -3.95
N VAL A 118 1.03 6.95 -3.55
CA VAL A 118 0.26 5.82 -3.04
C VAL A 118 1.07 5.01 -2.03
N VAL A 119 0.41 4.53 -1.00
CA VAL A 119 0.89 3.41 -0.19
C VAL A 119 0.08 2.19 -0.57
N LEU A 120 0.75 1.09 -0.89
CA LEU A 120 0.15 -0.23 -1.04
C LEU A 120 0.26 -0.96 0.31
N PRO A 121 -0.81 -0.99 1.13
CA PRO A 121 -0.78 -1.68 2.41
C PRO A 121 -0.62 -3.18 2.21
N MET A 122 0.06 -3.84 3.14
CA MET A 122 0.26 -5.28 3.12
C MET A 122 0.08 -5.86 4.51
N GLY A 123 -0.63 -6.98 4.59
CA GLY A 123 -0.63 -7.86 5.74
C GLY A 123 0.39 -8.98 5.55
N ALA A 124 1.11 -9.32 6.60
CA ALA A 124 2.05 -10.44 6.64
C ALA A 124 2.06 -11.10 8.01
N ARG A 125 2.73 -12.23 8.15
CA ARG A 125 2.94 -12.90 9.42
C ARG A 125 4.43 -13.07 9.70
N VAL A 126 4.76 -13.06 10.98
CA VAL A 126 6.10 -13.33 11.50
C VAL A 126 6.10 -14.74 12.06
N SER A 127 7.04 -15.57 11.61
CA SER A 127 7.13 -16.99 12.06
C SER A 127 7.51 -17.10 13.53
N ASP A 128 8.43 -16.25 13.99
CA ASP A 128 8.89 -16.16 15.38
C ASP A 128 8.87 -14.69 15.85
N PRO A 129 7.89 -14.28 16.66
CA PRO A 129 7.81 -12.92 17.19
C PRO A 129 8.97 -12.53 18.11
N ALA A 130 9.71 -13.50 18.68
CA ALA A 130 10.86 -13.26 19.51
C ALA A 130 12.17 -13.01 18.72
N ALA A 131 12.14 -13.25 17.41
CA ALA A 131 13.27 -13.00 16.51
C ALA A 131 13.05 -11.72 15.67
N PRO A 132 14.13 -11.06 15.24
CA PRO A 132 14.05 -9.93 14.33
C PRO A 132 13.49 -10.35 12.95
N VAL A 133 12.85 -9.41 12.25
CA VAL A 133 12.37 -9.61 10.88
C VAL A 133 13.30 -8.87 9.93
N ARG A 134 13.83 -9.55 8.91
CA ARG A 134 14.63 -8.93 7.87
C ARG A 134 13.85 -8.92 6.56
N LEU A 135 13.44 -7.74 6.13
CA LEU A 135 12.70 -7.55 4.90
C LEU A 135 13.68 -7.26 3.75
N ARG A 136 13.57 -8.03 2.68
CA ARG A 136 14.31 -7.88 1.44
C ARG A 136 13.30 -8.01 0.30
N ALA A 137 12.90 -6.88 -0.26
CA ALA A 137 11.88 -6.82 -1.30
C ALA A 137 12.52 -6.43 -2.62
N LYS A 138 12.44 -7.31 -3.63
CA LYS A 138 12.73 -6.95 -5.00
C LYS A 138 11.42 -6.57 -5.67
N VAL A 139 11.28 -5.29 -6.00
CA VAL A 139 10.06 -4.70 -6.56
C VAL A 139 10.27 -4.47 -8.04
N SER A 140 9.45 -5.13 -8.88
CA SER A 140 9.38 -4.92 -10.32
C SER A 140 8.08 -4.21 -10.66
N TYR A 141 8.12 -3.09 -11.38
CA TYR A 141 6.94 -2.30 -11.71
C TYR A 141 7.13 -1.50 -13.00
N LEU A 142 5.99 -1.11 -13.59
CA LEU A 142 5.94 -0.20 -14.73
C LEU A 142 5.51 1.19 -14.25
N VAL A 143 6.22 2.22 -14.73
CA VAL A 143 5.78 3.61 -14.59
C VAL A 143 5.57 4.20 -15.97
N CYS A 144 4.41 4.83 -16.21
CA CYS A 144 4.00 5.29 -17.53
C CYS A 144 3.49 6.74 -17.48
N GLU A 145 3.70 7.45 -18.59
CA GLU A 145 3.00 8.67 -19.00
C GLU A 145 2.48 8.44 -20.42
N LYS A 146 3.26 8.78 -21.45
CA LYS A 146 3.04 8.43 -22.87
C LYS A 146 3.78 7.16 -23.28
N ILE A 147 4.85 6.88 -22.58
CA ILE A 147 5.66 5.66 -22.70
C ILE A 147 5.71 4.96 -21.37
N CYS A 148 5.97 3.67 -21.37
CA CYS A 148 6.10 2.86 -20.17
C CYS A 148 7.56 2.46 -19.97
N ILE A 149 8.07 2.67 -18.77
CA ILE A 149 9.44 2.38 -18.39
C ILE A 149 9.41 1.33 -17.27
N PRO A 150 10.01 0.16 -17.47
CA PRO A 150 10.13 -0.85 -16.43
C PRO A 150 11.25 -0.47 -15.45
N TYR A 151 10.99 -0.67 -14.18
CA TYR A 151 11.96 -0.54 -13.10
C TYR A 151 12.00 -1.77 -12.23
N ASP A 152 13.21 -2.13 -11.82
CA ASP A 152 13.50 -3.11 -10.77
C ASP A 152 14.24 -2.41 -9.63
N THR A 153 13.76 -2.56 -8.42
CA THR A 153 14.31 -1.90 -7.24
C THR A 153 14.38 -2.87 -6.07
N THR A 154 15.49 -2.86 -5.33
CA THR A 154 15.64 -3.66 -4.12
C THR A 154 15.56 -2.76 -2.90
N LEU A 155 14.67 -3.11 -1.98
CA LEU A 155 14.47 -2.43 -0.70
C LEU A 155 14.85 -3.36 0.46
N ALA A 156 15.42 -2.78 1.50
CA ALA A 156 15.80 -3.50 2.72
C ALA A 156 15.32 -2.76 3.96
N LEU A 157 14.69 -3.48 4.88
CA LEU A 157 14.26 -2.94 6.17
C LEU A 157 14.38 -4.05 7.23
N ASP A 158 15.09 -3.76 8.30
CA ASP A 158 15.24 -4.67 9.42
C ASP A 158 14.40 -4.16 10.60
N LEU A 159 13.59 -5.05 11.16
CA LEU A 159 12.71 -4.76 12.28
C LEU A 159 13.16 -5.55 13.50
N PRO A 160 13.18 -4.96 14.71
CA PRO A 160 13.53 -5.66 15.92
C PRO A 160 12.48 -6.72 16.28
N ALA A 161 12.86 -7.64 17.14
CA ALA A 161 11.91 -8.58 17.75
C ALA A 161 10.79 -7.83 18.48
N SER A 162 9.64 -8.48 18.61
CA SER A 162 8.49 -7.97 19.35
C SER A 162 8.87 -7.54 20.78
N GLY A 163 8.42 -6.36 21.21
CA GLY A 163 8.68 -5.84 22.56
C GLY A 163 9.97 -5.04 22.71
N ALA A 164 10.84 -4.95 21.72
CA ALA A 164 11.88 -3.94 21.71
C ALA A 164 11.25 -2.55 21.54
N ALA A 165 11.77 -1.55 22.28
CA ALA A 165 11.23 -0.19 22.24
C ALA A 165 11.24 0.36 20.81
N ALA A 166 10.07 0.42 20.18
CA ALA A 166 9.89 1.12 18.93
C ALA A 166 10.04 2.62 19.21
N GLY A 167 10.99 3.27 18.53
CA GLY A 167 11.08 4.73 18.55
C GLY A 167 9.81 5.37 17.99
N THR A 168 9.64 6.66 18.21
CA THR A 168 8.46 7.48 17.80
C THR A 168 8.18 7.48 16.28
N VAL A 169 9.04 6.90 15.47
CA VAL A 169 8.91 6.80 13.99
C VAL A 169 7.80 5.83 13.55
N GLY A 170 7.34 4.93 14.46
CA GLY A 170 6.29 3.94 14.13
C GLY A 170 4.91 4.54 13.91
N ASP A 171 4.59 5.67 14.53
CA ASP A 171 3.23 6.24 14.48
C ASP A 171 2.91 6.87 13.12
N ASP A 172 3.89 7.49 12.45
CA ASP A 172 3.70 8.02 11.08
C ASP A 172 3.51 6.90 10.06
N ALA A 173 4.29 5.83 10.13
CA ALA A 173 4.15 4.68 9.26
C ALA A 173 2.78 4.00 9.44
N ALA A 174 2.34 3.80 10.69
CA ALA A 174 1.03 3.26 11.02
C ALA A 174 -0.10 4.11 10.43
N GLN A 175 -0.06 5.42 10.65
CA GLN A 175 -1.06 6.35 10.15
C GLN A 175 -1.14 6.35 8.62
N ARG A 176 0.00 6.29 7.94
CA ARG A 176 0.06 6.20 6.48
C ARG A 176 -0.54 4.89 5.97
N ILE A 177 -0.16 3.77 6.56
CA ILE A 177 -0.75 2.45 6.23
C ILE A 177 -2.26 2.49 6.44
N ASP A 178 -2.76 2.98 7.58
CA ASP A 178 -4.18 3.07 7.90
C ASP A 178 -4.94 3.95 6.90
N SER A 179 -4.38 5.09 6.52
CA SER A 179 -5.02 6.03 5.60
C SER A 179 -5.27 5.42 4.21
N TYR A 180 -4.40 4.52 3.77
CA TYR A 180 -4.56 3.80 2.50
C TYR A 180 -5.33 2.50 2.66
N LEU A 181 -5.23 1.83 3.80
CA LEU A 181 -6.07 0.67 4.10
C LEU A 181 -7.57 1.04 4.14
N ALA A 182 -7.90 2.24 4.64
CA ALA A 182 -9.26 2.77 4.60
C ALA A 182 -9.81 3.01 3.17
N ARG A 183 -8.94 3.05 2.16
CA ARG A 183 -9.31 3.17 0.74
C ARG A 183 -9.41 1.81 0.04
N VAL A 184 -9.12 0.71 0.71
CA VAL A 184 -9.29 -0.64 0.17
C VAL A 184 -10.79 -0.97 0.18
N PRO A 185 -11.37 -1.38 -0.95
CA PRO A 185 -12.78 -1.75 -1.00
C PRO A 185 -13.10 -2.89 -0.05
N GLY A 186 -14.15 -2.73 0.74
CA GLY A 186 -14.71 -3.81 1.55
C GLY A 186 -15.28 -4.91 0.65
N GLN A 187 -15.20 -6.15 1.12
CA GLN A 187 -15.85 -7.26 0.43
C GLN A 187 -17.33 -7.31 0.83
N VAL A 188 -18.21 -7.37 -0.17
CA VAL A 188 -19.64 -7.60 0.02
C VAL A 188 -20.07 -8.83 -0.77
N THR A 189 -20.96 -9.62 -0.21
CA THR A 189 -21.56 -10.74 -0.93
C THR A 189 -22.67 -10.21 -1.82
N PRO A 190 -22.74 -10.59 -3.12
CA PRO A 190 -23.87 -10.22 -3.97
C PRO A 190 -25.21 -10.65 -3.35
N GLY A 191 -26.17 -9.73 -3.30
CA GLY A 191 -27.49 -9.96 -2.69
C GLY A 191 -27.57 -9.67 -1.19
N ASP A 192 -26.48 -9.27 -0.53
CA ASP A 192 -26.52 -8.79 0.85
C ASP A 192 -27.27 -7.45 0.91
N SER A 193 -28.47 -7.49 1.48
CA SER A 193 -29.37 -6.32 1.60
C SER A 193 -28.99 -5.38 2.73
N ASP A 194 -28.17 -5.84 3.67
CA ASP A 194 -27.79 -5.09 4.89
C ASP A 194 -26.51 -4.27 4.67
N ALA A 195 -25.81 -4.53 3.55
CA ALA A 195 -24.64 -3.76 3.18
C ALA A 195 -25.01 -2.33 2.76
N ALA A 196 -24.23 -1.34 3.19
CA ALA A 196 -24.41 0.06 2.79
C ALA A 196 -24.37 0.27 1.27
N LEU A 197 -23.66 -0.60 0.55
CA LEU A 197 -23.65 -0.72 -0.90
C LEU A 197 -23.75 -2.21 -1.25
N SER A 198 -24.71 -2.58 -2.11
CA SER A 198 -24.90 -3.97 -2.53
C SER A 198 -25.04 -4.08 -4.05
N VAL A 199 -24.54 -5.18 -4.61
CA VAL A 199 -24.79 -5.59 -5.99
C VAL A 199 -25.98 -6.53 -5.99
N THR A 200 -27.13 -6.07 -6.48
CA THR A 200 -28.38 -6.84 -6.49
C THR A 200 -28.51 -7.74 -7.72
N ARG A 201 -27.84 -7.38 -8.81
CA ARG A 201 -27.80 -8.17 -10.05
C ARG A 201 -26.48 -7.93 -10.79
N ALA A 202 -25.90 -9.00 -11.32
CA ALA A 202 -24.84 -8.93 -12.32
C ALA A 202 -25.11 -10.01 -13.37
N ALA A 203 -25.18 -9.65 -14.65
CA ALA A 203 -25.49 -10.57 -15.73
C ALA A 203 -24.86 -10.13 -17.06
N LEU A 204 -24.42 -11.09 -17.87
CA LEU A 204 -24.13 -10.85 -19.27
C LEU A 204 -25.44 -10.91 -20.06
N VAL A 205 -25.72 -9.84 -20.81
CA VAL A 205 -26.87 -9.73 -21.67
C VAL A 205 -26.44 -9.47 -23.11
N SER A 206 -27.15 -10.00 -24.08
CA SER A 206 -26.90 -9.78 -25.50
C SER A 206 -28.05 -9.01 -26.11
N ASP A 207 -27.74 -7.97 -26.89
CA ASP A 207 -28.66 -7.24 -27.68
C ASP A 207 -28.16 -7.08 -29.13
N ARG A 208 -28.86 -6.27 -29.97
CA ARG A 208 -28.46 -6.04 -31.37
C ARG A 208 -27.09 -5.36 -31.51
N ASN A 209 -26.60 -4.72 -30.44
CA ASN A 209 -25.38 -3.93 -30.43
C ASN A 209 -24.19 -4.72 -29.81
N GLY A 210 -24.42 -5.93 -29.31
CA GLY A 210 -23.35 -6.78 -28.76
C GLY A 210 -23.67 -7.43 -27.41
N VAL A 211 -22.62 -7.79 -26.72
CA VAL A 211 -22.69 -8.38 -25.37
C VAL A 211 -22.33 -7.31 -24.35
N TRP A 212 -23.09 -7.26 -23.27
CA TRP A 212 -22.94 -6.28 -22.21
C TRP A 212 -22.92 -6.98 -20.87
N LEU A 213 -22.06 -6.50 -19.96
CA LEU A 213 -22.21 -6.77 -18.53
C LEU A 213 -23.14 -5.71 -17.95
N GLU A 214 -24.28 -6.14 -17.42
CA GLU A 214 -25.19 -5.30 -16.65
C GLU A 214 -24.98 -5.57 -15.15
N VAL A 215 -24.75 -4.50 -14.40
CA VAL A 215 -24.62 -4.56 -12.92
C VAL A 215 -25.58 -3.54 -12.33
N LEU A 216 -26.52 -4.02 -11.51
CA LEU A 216 -27.41 -3.19 -10.72
C LEU A 216 -26.89 -3.11 -9.28
N ALA A 217 -26.54 -1.92 -8.87
CA ALA A 217 -26.11 -1.63 -7.50
C ALA A 217 -27.16 -0.81 -6.75
N ARG A 218 -27.29 -1.06 -5.46
CA ARG A 218 -28.09 -0.26 -4.51
C ARG A 218 -27.22 0.24 -3.39
N SER A 219 -27.54 1.44 -2.88
CA SER A 219 -26.84 2.09 -1.79
C SER A 219 -27.83 2.62 -0.76
N ALA A 220 -27.43 2.60 0.50
CA ALA A 220 -28.13 3.29 1.59
C ALA A 220 -27.96 4.82 1.52
N GLN A 221 -27.01 5.32 0.73
CA GLN A 221 -26.71 6.73 0.55
C GLN A 221 -26.84 7.11 -0.93
N VAL A 222 -27.09 8.39 -1.19
CA VAL A 222 -27.22 8.91 -2.57
C VAL A 222 -25.88 8.73 -3.32
N LEU A 223 -25.96 8.05 -4.45
CA LEU A 223 -24.87 7.83 -5.40
C LEU A 223 -24.70 9.10 -6.26
N THR A 224 -23.70 9.94 -5.96
CA THR A 224 -23.44 11.17 -6.72
C THR A 224 -22.71 10.91 -8.03
N THR A 225 -21.60 10.21 -7.98
CA THR A 225 -20.76 9.84 -9.13
C THR A 225 -20.35 8.37 -9.01
N PRO A 226 -21.29 7.41 -9.16
CA PRO A 226 -20.97 6.02 -9.02
C PRO A 226 -20.07 5.55 -10.15
N GLU A 227 -19.01 4.85 -9.80
CA GLU A 227 -18.10 4.18 -10.73
C GLU A 227 -18.08 2.68 -10.49
N ILE A 228 -17.73 1.93 -11.53
CA ILE A 228 -17.51 0.50 -11.46
C ILE A 228 -16.19 0.12 -12.13
N MET A 229 -15.47 -0.76 -11.48
CA MET A 229 -14.26 -1.40 -12.01
C MET A 229 -14.51 -2.90 -12.00
N VAL A 230 -14.33 -3.54 -13.15
CA VAL A 230 -14.63 -4.96 -13.31
C VAL A 230 -13.34 -5.72 -13.53
N GLU A 231 -13.10 -6.70 -12.67
CA GLU A 231 -12.06 -7.69 -12.86
C GLU A 231 -12.71 -8.95 -13.45
N GLY A 232 -12.38 -9.28 -14.69
CA GLY A 232 -12.88 -10.47 -15.38
C GLY A 232 -11.79 -11.52 -15.60
N PRO A 233 -12.17 -12.70 -16.10
CA PRO A 233 -11.20 -13.64 -16.58
C PRO A 233 -10.39 -13.04 -17.75
N PRO A 234 -9.14 -13.48 -17.99
CA PRO A 234 -8.27 -12.91 -19.03
C PRO A 234 -8.88 -12.88 -20.43
N ALA A 235 -9.84 -13.78 -20.71
CA ALA A 235 -10.56 -13.86 -21.97
C ALA A 235 -11.66 -12.81 -22.16
N LEU A 236 -12.03 -12.05 -21.12
CA LEU A 236 -13.07 -11.02 -21.20
C LEU A 236 -12.51 -9.65 -20.86
N ARG A 237 -12.77 -8.70 -21.73
CA ARG A 237 -12.48 -7.28 -21.50
C ARG A 237 -13.78 -6.50 -21.41
N PHE A 238 -13.80 -5.49 -20.55
CA PHE A 238 -14.96 -4.64 -20.34
C PHE A 238 -14.59 -3.20 -20.68
N GLY A 239 -15.38 -2.60 -21.57
CA GLY A 239 -15.21 -1.22 -21.98
C GLY A 239 -15.70 -0.22 -20.92
N ALA A 240 -15.71 1.05 -21.28
CA ALA A 240 -16.18 2.12 -20.40
C ALA A 240 -17.65 1.91 -20.02
N PRO A 241 -18.02 2.08 -18.73
CA PRO A 241 -19.40 1.91 -18.29
C PRO A 241 -20.31 3.03 -18.78
N GLN A 242 -21.50 2.68 -19.21
CA GLN A 242 -22.66 3.57 -19.27
C GLN A 242 -23.36 3.48 -17.91
N VAL A 243 -23.70 4.61 -17.30
CA VAL A 243 -24.26 4.64 -15.95
C VAL A 243 -25.61 5.34 -15.97
N GLU A 244 -26.65 4.62 -15.56
CA GLU A 244 -27.99 5.14 -15.38
C GLU A 244 -28.35 5.13 -13.89
N ARG A 245 -28.61 6.30 -13.32
CA ARG A 245 -29.04 6.43 -11.91
C ARG A 245 -30.56 6.48 -11.82
N ALA A 246 -31.11 5.80 -10.84
CA ALA A 246 -32.52 5.94 -10.50
C ALA A 246 -32.84 7.37 -10.01
N ALA A 247 -34.11 7.75 -10.09
CA ALA A 247 -34.55 9.09 -9.71
C ALA A 247 -34.33 9.43 -8.22
N ASP A 248 -34.35 8.41 -7.36
CA ASP A 248 -34.06 8.54 -5.91
C ASP A 248 -32.56 8.66 -5.62
N GLY A 249 -31.71 8.40 -6.61
CA GLY A 249 -30.26 8.40 -6.47
C GLY A 249 -29.69 7.22 -5.66
N LEU A 250 -30.53 6.28 -5.23
CA LEU A 250 -30.11 5.15 -4.37
C LEU A 250 -29.75 3.90 -5.15
N SER A 251 -29.98 3.90 -6.48
CA SER A 251 -29.63 2.78 -7.35
C SER A 251 -28.92 3.28 -8.60
N ALA A 252 -28.03 2.46 -9.13
CA ALA A 252 -27.36 2.70 -10.40
C ALA A 252 -27.27 1.40 -11.21
N LEU A 253 -27.63 1.48 -12.49
CA LEU A 253 -27.40 0.45 -13.48
C LEU A 253 -26.14 0.81 -14.28
N PHE A 254 -25.17 -0.09 -14.26
CA PHE A 254 -23.97 -0.01 -15.07
C PHE A 254 -24.08 -0.99 -16.23
N ARG A 255 -23.82 -0.50 -17.45
CA ARG A 255 -23.74 -1.33 -18.66
C ARG A 255 -22.36 -1.18 -19.27
N LEU A 256 -21.60 -2.25 -19.33
CA LEU A 256 -20.24 -2.28 -19.86
C LEU A 256 -20.21 -3.17 -21.12
N PRO A 257 -19.70 -2.68 -22.26
CA PRO A 257 -19.47 -3.55 -23.41
C PRO A 257 -18.53 -4.68 -23.01
N ALA A 258 -18.89 -5.92 -23.29
CA ALA A 258 -18.06 -7.09 -23.04
C ALA A 258 -17.52 -7.63 -24.37
N VAL A 259 -16.20 -7.77 -24.47
CA VAL A 259 -15.51 -8.26 -25.66
C VAL A 259 -14.68 -9.46 -25.28
N VAL A 260 -14.73 -10.52 -26.08
CA VAL A 260 -13.81 -11.65 -25.97
C VAL A 260 -12.43 -11.21 -26.46
N ALA A 261 -11.41 -11.38 -25.64
CA ALA A 261 -10.04 -10.97 -25.92
C ALA A 261 -9.31 -11.99 -26.80
#